data_c0f1950cd3517fc10a117638bacdbc4d
#
_entry.id   c0f1950cd3517fc10a117638bacdbc4d
#
_cell.length_a   1.000
_cell.length_b   1.000
_cell.length_c   1.000
_cell.angle_alpha   90.00
_cell.angle_beta   90.00
_cell.angle_gamma   90.00
#
_symmetry.space_group_name_H-M   'P 1'
#
loop_
_entity.id
_entity.type
_entity.pdbx_description
1 polymer ?
#
loop_
_entity_poly.entity_id
_entity_poly.type
_entity_poly.pdbx_seq_one_letter_code
_entity_poly.pdbx_strand_id
1 'polypeptide(L)'
;MLIYFLRHGLTEYNAEKRYQGQRDIPLSAAGRAMLRKADIEPKTVYITPLCRTRQTAEVLFPTAKLVVVDDLKEMCFGSFEGRNYIEMEHDPDYLAWVAANCESPCPDGETKASFSERICRAFSALVDKALADGKELLVILAHGGTQMAALERYALPHKDYYEWCGPNAGGFVLDAADWADKRVLHLVKTVQYTREADV
;
A
#
# COMPACT_ATOMS: atom_id res chain seq x y z
N MET A 1 0.91 19.92 -4.95
CA MET A 1 -0.12 19.04 -4.33
C MET A 1 0.57 18.04 -3.42
N LEU A 2 0.08 17.88 -2.18
CA LEU A 2 0.58 16.84 -1.30
C LEU A 2 -0.18 15.53 -1.50
N ILE A 3 0.56 14.41 -1.50
CA ILE A 3 0.01 13.07 -1.60
C ILE A 3 0.35 12.31 -0.32
N TYR A 4 -0.66 11.84 0.42
CA TYR A 4 -0.50 10.90 1.52
C TYR A 4 -0.74 9.50 0.97
N PHE A 5 0.31 8.72 0.86
CA PHE A 5 0.25 7.34 0.38
C PHE A 5 0.47 6.39 1.53
N LEU A 6 -0.63 5.86 2.05
CA LEU A 6 -0.69 5.14 3.32
C LEU A 6 -0.91 3.64 3.11
N ARG A 7 -0.41 2.84 4.03
CA ARG A 7 -0.64 1.40 4.16
C ARG A 7 -1.69 1.14 5.23
N HIS A 8 -2.52 0.12 5.02
CA HIS A 8 -3.51 -0.33 6.00
C HIS A 8 -2.90 -0.69 7.37
N GLY A 9 -3.72 -0.74 8.42
CA GLY A 9 -3.35 -1.17 9.76
C GLY A 9 -2.99 -2.66 9.85
N LEU A 10 -2.61 -3.12 11.03
CA LEU A 10 -2.19 -4.51 11.26
C LEU A 10 -3.36 -5.49 11.12
N THR A 11 -3.08 -6.61 10.46
CA THR A 11 -3.93 -7.80 10.37
C THR A 11 -3.28 -8.96 11.10
N GLU A 12 -4.00 -10.05 11.36
CA GLU A 12 -3.40 -11.27 11.91
C GLU A 12 -2.30 -11.83 10.97
N TYR A 13 -2.52 -11.74 9.64
CA TYR A 13 -1.52 -12.19 8.67
C TYR A 13 -0.22 -11.39 8.72
N ASN A 14 -0.27 -10.10 9.09
CA ASN A 14 0.96 -9.35 9.34
C ASN A 14 1.73 -9.90 10.55
N ALA A 15 1.02 -10.20 11.66
CA ALA A 15 1.62 -10.76 12.86
C ALA A 15 2.23 -12.15 12.60
N GLU A 16 1.56 -12.98 11.80
CA GLU A 16 2.01 -14.32 11.43
C GLU A 16 2.96 -14.35 10.22
N LYS A 17 3.32 -13.19 9.66
CA LYS A 17 4.18 -13.05 8.47
C LYS A 17 3.67 -13.83 7.25
N ARG A 18 2.34 -13.89 7.07
CA ARG A 18 1.69 -14.56 5.95
C ARG A 18 1.58 -13.64 4.74
N TYR A 19 1.71 -14.21 3.56
CA TYR A 19 1.37 -13.53 2.32
C TYR A 19 -0.13 -13.26 2.28
N GLN A 20 -0.54 -12.00 2.33
CA GLN A 20 -1.95 -11.62 2.34
C GLN A 20 -2.55 -11.55 0.94
N GLY A 21 -1.80 -10.91 0.04
CA GLY A 21 -2.23 -10.70 -1.32
C GLY A 21 -3.62 -10.07 -1.43
N GLN A 22 -4.44 -10.68 -2.25
CA GLN A 22 -5.80 -10.23 -2.51
C GLN A 22 -6.86 -10.92 -1.62
N ARG A 23 -6.45 -11.77 -0.67
CA ARG A 23 -7.37 -12.27 0.35
C ARG A 23 -7.94 -11.11 1.16
N ASP A 24 -9.24 -11.13 1.37
CA ASP A 24 -9.95 -10.07 2.09
C ASP A 24 -9.92 -10.31 3.61
N ILE A 25 -8.74 -10.07 4.19
CA ILE A 25 -8.46 -10.24 5.62
C ILE A 25 -8.70 -8.92 6.35
N PRO A 26 -9.50 -8.91 7.44
CA PRO A 26 -9.75 -7.72 8.23
C PRO A 26 -8.54 -7.34 9.09
N LEU A 27 -8.58 -6.13 9.65
CA LEU A 27 -7.67 -5.74 10.71
C LEU A 27 -7.81 -6.69 11.90
N SER A 28 -6.70 -7.01 12.56
CA SER A 28 -6.76 -7.69 13.86
C SER A 28 -7.40 -6.78 14.92
N ALA A 29 -7.93 -7.36 15.97
CA ALA A 29 -8.48 -6.59 17.09
C ALA A 29 -7.43 -5.64 17.70
N ALA A 30 -6.21 -6.15 17.90
CA ALA A 30 -5.07 -5.36 18.37
C ALA A 30 -4.70 -4.26 17.35
N GLY A 31 -4.60 -4.62 16.06
CA GLY A 31 -4.28 -3.66 15.00
C GLY A 31 -5.29 -2.52 14.90
N ARG A 32 -6.60 -2.82 15.06
CA ARG A 32 -7.64 -1.80 15.09
C ARG A 32 -7.55 -0.90 16.32
N ALA A 33 -7.30 -1.48 17.50
CA ALA A 33 -7.18 -0.74 18.76
C ALA A 33 -5.99 0.22 18.78
N MET A 34 -4.92 -0.10 18.06
CA MET A 34 -3.74 0.75 17.93
C MET A 34 -3.96 1.97 17.03
N LEU A 35 -4.98 1.98 16.18
CA LEU A 35 -5.20 3.11 15.27
C LEU A 35 -5.65 4.36 16.03
N ARG A 36 -5.21 5.52 15.54
CA ARG A 36 -5.69 6.83 15.98
C ARG A 36 -6.15 7.66 14.79
N LYS A 37 -7.02 8.64 15.02
CA LYS A 37 -7.40 9.63 13.99
C LYS A 37 -6.13 10.31 13.46
N ALA A 38 -6.09 10.53 12.15
CA ALA A 38 -5.02 11.28 11.49
C ALA A 38 -5.13 12.78 11.85
N ASP A 39 -4.00 13.47 11.68
CA ASP A 39 -3.86 14.92 11.91
C ASP A 39 -4.26 15.78 10.69
N ILE A 40 -4.85 15.15 9.68
CA ILE A 40 -5.40 15.79 8.49
C ILE A 40 -6.85 15.36 8.27
N GLU A 41 -7.64 16.22 7.63
CA GLU A 41 -9.07 16.00 7.38
C GLU A 41 -9.38 16.06 5.87
N PRO A 42 -9.07 15.00 5.11
CA PRO A 42 -9.36 14.96 3.68
C PRO A 42 -10.87 14.82 3.42
N LYS A 43 -11.38 15.49 2.40
CA LYS A 43 -12.77 15.29 1.94
C LYS A 43 -12.97 13.90 1.32
N THR A 44 -11.92 13.34 0.72
CA THR A 44 -11.97 12.06 0.01
C THR A 44 -10.71 11.26 0.31
N VAL A 45 -10.88 9.96 0.56
CA VAL A 45 -9.79 8.99 0.69
C VAL A 45 -10.01 7.89 -0.35
N TYR A 46 -9.00 7.62 -1.15
CA TYR A 46 -9.01 6.54 -2.11
C TYR A 46 -8.51 5.27 -1.44
N ILE A 47 -9.32 4.21 -1.51
CA ILE A 47 -9.04 2.92 -0.87
C ILE A 47 -9.08 1.81 -1.91
N THR A 48 -8.61 0.62 -1.56
CA THR A 48 -8.83 -0.59 -2.34
C THR A 48 -10.13 -1.28 -1.93
N PRO A 49 -10.65 -2.26 -2.69
CA PRO A 49 -11.86 -3.01 -2.28
C PRO A 49 -11.64 -3.87 -1.02
N LEU A 50 -10.38 -4.13 -0.62
CA LEU A 50 -10.07 -5.00 0.50
C LEU A 50 -10.42 -4.35 1.85
N CYS A 51 -11.14 -5.09 2.70
CA CYS A 51 -11.76 -4.56 3.93
C CYS A 51 -10.75 -3.90 4.88
N ARG A 52 -9.51 -4.37 4.96
CA ARG A 52 -8.47 -3.79 5.80
C ARG A 52 -8.16 -2.33 5.46
N THR A 53 -8.26 -1.93 4.18
CA THR A 53 -8.06 -0.52 3.79
C THR A 53 -9.27 0.33 4.21
N ARG A 54 -10.49 -0.18 4.02
CA ARG A 54 -11.71 0.49 4.47
C ARG A 54 -11.72 0.68 5.99
N GLN A 55 -11.48 -0.39 6.74
CA GLN A 55 -11.46 -0.36 8.21
C GLN A 55 -10.41 0.60 8.77
N THR A 56 -9.26 0.68 8.11
CA THR A 56 -8.23 1.67 8.48
C THR A 56 -8.70 3.09 8.18
N ALA A 57 -9.26 3.33 7.00
CA ALA A 57 -9.74 4.66 6.60
C ALA A 57 -10.86 5.19 7.51
N GLU A 58 -11.78 4.32 7.95
CA GLU A 58 -12.88 4.66 8.85
C GLU A 58 -12.39 5.17 10.21
N VAL A 59 -11.24 4.68 10.69
CA VAL A 59 -10.64 5.16 11.95
C VAL A 59 -9.79 6.40 11.74
N LEU A 60 -8.93 6.41 10.72
CA LEU A 60 -8.03 7.53 10.47
C LEU A 60 -8.78 8.79 9.99
N PHE A 61 -9.82 8.62 9.19
CA PHE A 61 -10.54 9.67 8.47
C PHE A 61 -12.07 9.49 8.56
N PRO A 62 -12.66 9.57 9.75
CA PRO A 62 -14.05 9.17 9.99
C PRO A 62 -15.10 9.99 9.23
N THR A 63 -14.74 11.17 8.74
CA THR A 63 -15.65 12.07 8.00
C THR A 63 -15.41 12.06 6.49
N ALA A 64 -14.39 11.35 6.03
CA ALA A 64 -14.04 11.35 4.62
C ALA A 64 -14.96 10.46 3.78
N LYS A 65 -15.24 10.89 2.55
CA LYS A 65 -15.85 10.02 1.53
C LYS A 65 -14.81 8.99 1.06
N LEU A 66 -15.14 7.71 1.13
CA LEU A 66 -14.28 6.63 0.63
C LEU A 66 -14.61 6.34 -0.84
N VAL A 67 -13.57 6.30 -1.68
CA VAL A 67 -13.67 5.97 -3.10
C VAL A 67 -12.80 4.76 -3.39
N VAL A 68 -13.40 3.70 -3.91
CA VAL A 68 -12.69 2.45 -4.22
C VAL A 68 -11.97 2.56 -5.55
N VAL A 69 -10.69 2.16 -5.57
CA VAL A 69 -9.85 2.03 -6.77
C VAL A 69 -9.36 0.58 -6.84
N ASP A 70 -9.98 -0.21 -7.70
CA ASP A 70 -9.74 -1.65 -7.79
C ASP A 70 -8.30 -1.98 -8.17
N ASP A 71 -7.75 -1.29 -9.14
CA ASP A 71 -6.39 -1.50 -9.66
C ASP A 71 -5.27 -1.15 -8.66
N LEU A 72 -5.58 -0.60 -7.48
CA LEU A 72 -4.62 -0.39 -6.40
C LEU A 72 -4.58 -1.54 -5.38
N LYS A 73 -5.25 -2.67 -5.63
CA LYS A 73 -5.15 -3.87 -4.80
C LYS A 73 -3.71 -4.36 -4.67
N GLU A 74 -3.43 -5.05 -3.57
CA GLU A 74 -2.14 -5.72 -3.35
C GLU A 74 -1.84 -6.75 -4.46
N MET A 75 -0.60 -7.17 -4.58
CA MET A 75 -0.17 -8.22 -5.48
C MET A 75 -0.96 -9.52 -5.20
N CYS A 76 -1.41 -10.17 -6.26
CA CYS A 76 -1.96 -11.51 -6.16
C CYS A 76 -0.81 -12.51 -6.02
N PHE A 77 -0.64 -13.07 -4.84
CA PHE A 77 0.38 -14.12 -4.59
C PHE A 77 -0.14 -15.53 -4.88
N GLY A 78 -1.35 -15.67 -5.43
CA GLY A 78 -1.92 -16.94 -5.85
C GLY A 78 -1.91 -17.98 -4.73
N SER A 79 -1.34 -19.16 -4.99
CA SER A 79 -1.30 -20.28 -4.05
C SER A 79 -0.47 -20.02 -2.79
N PHE A 80 0.36 -18.97 -2.75
CA PHE A 80 1.12 -18.60 -1.55
C PHE A 80 0.30 -17.81 -0.54
N GLU A 81 -0.87 -17.28 -0.93
CA GLU A 81 -1.72 -16.49 -0.05
C GLU A 81 -2.22 -17.30 1.15
N GLY A 82 -2.07 -16.72 2.34
CA GLY A 82 -2.45 -17.33 3.60
C GLY A 82 -1.40 -18.24 4.20
N ARG A 83 -0.27 -18.43 3.53
CA ARG A 83 0.88 -19.21 4.01
C ARG A 83 2.05 -18.27 4.32
N ASN A 84 2.94 -18.68 5.21
CA ASN A 84 4.17 -17.97 5.51
C ASN A 84 5.40 -18.75 5.03
N TYR A 85 6.56 -18.11 5.09
CA TYR A 85 7.81 -18.67 4.59
C TYR A 85 8.24 -19.96 5.31
N ILE A 86 7.84 -20.16 6.58
CA ILE A 86 8.13 -21.39 7.34
C ILE A 86 7.30 -22.55 6.79
N GLU A 87 6.00 -22.33 6.56
CA GLU A 87 5.10 -23.33 6.01
C GLU A 87 5.45 -23.72 4.57
N MET A 88 6.19 -22.86 3.86
CA MET A 88 6.61 -23.06 2.48
C MET A 88 8.11 -23.40 2.33
N GLU A 89 8.82 -23.66 3.42
CA GLU A 89 10.28 -23.90 3.39
C GLU A 89 10.71 -25.10 2.53
N HIS A 90 9.78 -26.03 2.26
CA HIS A 90 10.00 -27.20 1.39
C HIS A 90 9.11 -27.21 0.14
N ASP A 91 8.38 -26.12 -0.11
CA ASP A 91 7.52 -25.98 -1.28
C ASP A 91 8.38 -25.64 -2.51
N PRO A 92 8.44 -26.52 -3.53
CA PRO A 92 9.34 -26.31 -4.66
C PRO A 92 9.00 -25.06 -5.47
N ASP A 93 7.72 -24.70 -5.58
CA ASP A 93 7.29 -23.50 -6.31
C ASP A 93 7.71 -22.24 -5.57
N TYR A 94 7.57 -22.24 -4.23
CA TYR A 94 8.02 -21.12 -3.40
C TYR A 94 9.55 -20.95 -3.44
N LEU A 95 10.30 -22.05 -3.34
CA LEU A 95 11.77 -22.00 -3.42
C LEU A 95 12.25 -21.51 -4.79
N ALA A 96 11.61 -21.95 -5.88
CA ALA A 96 11.91 -21.47 -7.22
C ALA A 96 11.60 -19.97 -7.39
N TRP A 97 10.47 -19.51 -6.84
CA TRP A 97 10.08 -18.10 -6.85
C TRP A 97 11.07 -17.21 -6.08
N VAL A 98 11.48 -17.65 -4.88
CA VAL A 98 12.50 -16.93 -4.08
C VAL A 98 13.87 -16.93 -4.79
N ALA A 99 14.29 -18.06 -5.38
CA ALA A 99 15.53 -18.15 -6.13
C ALA A 99 15.56 -17.22 -7.37
N ALA A 100 14.39 -16.92 -7.93
CA ALA A 100 14.22 -15.94 -9.00
C ALA A 100 14.05 -14.49 -8.48
N ASN A 101 14.48 -14.19 -7.27
CA ASN A 101 14.29 -12.87 -6.60
C ASN A 101 12.84 -12.36 -6.62
N CYS A 102 11.88 -13.27 -6.56
CA CYS A 102 10.43 -12.97 -6.60
C CYS A 102 9.97 -12.31 -7.92
N GLU A 103 10.75 -12.41 -8.99
CA GLU A 103 10.43 -11.82 -10.29
C GLU A 103 9.54 -12.73 -11.16
N SER A 104 9.62 -14.07 -10.96
CA SER A 104 8.75 -15.02 -11.66
C SER A 104 7.30 -14.93 -11.18
N PRO A 105 6.31 -15.44 -11.96
CA PRO A 105 4.94 -15.46 -11.50
C PRO A 105 4.78 -16.37 -10.27
N CYS A 106 3.98 -15.93 -9.30
CA CYS A 106 3.45 -16.83 -8.29
C CYS A 106 2.48 -17.82 -8.97
N PRO A 107 2.42 -19.09 -8.56
CA PRO A 107 1.41 -20.01 -9.09
C PRO A 107 0.01 -19.42 -8.88
N ASP A 108 -0.76 -19.32 -9.97
CA ASP A 108 -2.10 -18.69 -10.01
C ASP A 108 -2.11 -17.20 -9.59
N GLY A 109 -0.97 -16.51 -9.65
CA GLY A 109 -0.83 -15.12 -9.22
C GLY A 109 -0.16 -14.21 -10.25
N GLU A 110 0.24 -13.03 -9.79
CA GLU A 110 0.92 -12.03 -10.62
C GLU A 110 2.44 -12.22 -10.60
N THR A 111 3.11 -11.70 -11.63
CA THR A 111 4.55 -11.38 -11.55
C THR A 111 4.72 -10.01 -10.86
N LYS A 112 5.89 -9.75 -10.29
CA LYS A 112 6.24 -8.42 -9.77
C LYS A 112 6.13 -7.35 -10.87
N ALA A 113 6.53 -7.69 -12.11
CA ALA A 113 6.45 -6.77 -13.25
C ALA A 113 5.01 -6.41 -13.60
N SER A 114 4.11 -7.40 -13.77
CA SER A 114 2.70 -7.14 -14.10
C SER A 114 1.96 -6.39 -12.98
N PHE A 115 2.25 -6.73 -11.74
CA PHE A 115 1.76 -6.01 -10.56
C PHE A 115 2.21 -4.55 -10.58
N SER A 116 3.52 -4.29 -10.71
CA SER A 116 4.08 -2.94 -10.72
C SER A 116 3.51 -2.09 -11.86
N GLU A 117 3.33 -2.68 -13.04
CA GLU A 117 2.71 -1.97 -14.18
C GLU A 117 1.25 -1.58 -13.90
N ARG A 118 0.45 -2.51 -13.33
CA ARG A 118 -0.94 -2.22 -12.92
C ARG A 118 -1.01 -1.10 -11.90
N ILE A 119 -0.18 -1.16 -10.86
CA ILE A 119 -0.13 -0.14 -9.81
C ILE A 119 0.31 1.21 -10.38
N CYS A 120 1.39 1.26 -11.15
CA CYS A 120 1.90 2.52 -11.71
C CYS A 120 0.89 3.19 -12.64
N ARG A 121 0.18 2.41 -13.46
CA ARG A 121 -0.90 2.92 -14.31
C ARG A 121 -2.04 3.51 -13.49
N ALA A 122 -2.55 2.78 -12.49
CA ALA A 122 -3.66 3.25 -11.65
C ALA A 122 -3.26 4.46 -10.80
N PHE A 123 -2.08 4.43 -10.22
CA PHE A 123 -1.54 5.51 -9.40
C PHE A 123 -1.35 6.79 -10.22
N SER A 124 -0.68 6.71 -11.38
CA SER A 124 -0.45 7.88 -12.24
C SER A 124 -1.76 8.50 -12.71
N ALA A 125 -2.73 7.69 -13.14
CA ALA A 125 -4.04 8.17 -13.55
C ALA A 125 -4.77 8.92 -12.41
N LEU A 126 -4.64 8.43 -11.18
CA LEU A 126 -5.25 9.07 -10.01
C LEU A 126 -4.57 10.40 -9.67
N VAL A 127 -3.24 10.48 -9.75
CA VAL A 127 -2.49 11.74 -9.54
C VAL A 127 -2.82 12.76 -10.62
N ASP A 128 -2.84 12.33 -11.90
CA ASP A 128 -3.21 13.20 -13.04
C ASP A 128 -4.61 13.79 -12.86
N LYS A 129 -5.57 12.94 -12.50
CA LYS A 129 -6.93 13.38 -12.23
C LYS A 129 -7.00 14.36 -11.06
N ALA A 130 -6.28 14.09 -9.98
CA ALA A 130 -6.28 14.98 -8.83
C ALA A 130 -5.72 16.37 -9.15
N LEU A 131 -4.65 16.43 -9.95
CA LEU A 131 -4.08 17.70 -10.44
C LEU A 131 -5.03 18.43 -11.37
N ALA A 132 -5.64 17.72 -12.33
CA ALA A 132 -6.62 18.31 -13.24
C ALA A 132 -7.85 18.86 -12.51
N ASP A 133 -8.27 18.20 -11.43
CA ASP A 133 -9.36 18.67 -10.55
C ASP A 133 -8.92 19.82 -9.60
N GLY A 134 -7.67 20.30 -9.69
CA GLY A 134 -7.13 21.37 -8.84
C GLY A 134 -7.02 21.02 -7.36
N LYS A 135 -6.83 19.74 -7.02
CA LYS A 135 -6.71 19.31 -5.63
C LYS A 135 -5.36 19.71 -5.05
N GLU A 136 -5.37 20.18 -3.81
CA GLU A 136 -4.16 20.46 -3.05
C GLU A 136 -3.70 19.22 -2.22
N LEU A 137 -4.63 18.29 -1.96
CA LEU A 137 -4.41 17.10 -1.14
C LEU A 137 -5.01 15.85 -1.82
N LEU A 138 -4.21 14.80 -1.96
CA LEU A 138 -4.60 13.47 -2.37
C LEU A 138 -4.25 12.47 -1.27
N VAL A 139 -5.23 11.69 -0.81
CA VAL A 139 -4.99 10.64 0.20
C VAL A 139 -5.35 9.29 -0.40
N ILE A 140 -4.36 8.40 -0.45
CA ILE A 140 -4.48 7.02 -0.93
C ILE A 140 -4.12 6.09 0.23
N LEU A 141 -5.00 5.16 0.54
CA LEU A 141 -4.79 4.13 1.56
C LEU A 141 -4.86 2.75 0.91
N ALA A 142 -3.71 2.10 0.81
CA ALA A 142 -3.54 0.86 0.08
C ALA A 142 -2.66 -0.14 0.86
N HIS A 143 -1.64 -0.71 0.22
CA HIS A 143 -0.86 -1.84 0.74
C HIS A 143 0.64 -1.56 0.66
N GLY A 144 1.45 -2.43 1.27
CA GLY A 144 2.91 -2.31 1.22
C GLY A 144 3.47 -2.45 -0.20
N GLY A 145 3.05 -3.49 -0.91
CA GLY A 145 3.46 -3.71 -2.31
C GLY A 145 3.04 -2.56 -3.23
N THR A 146 1.84 -2.01 -3.02
CA THR A 146 1.35 -0.86 -3.78
C THR A 146 2.25 0.37 -3.62
N GLN A 147 2.70 0.64 -2.38
CA GLN A 147 3.66 1.72 -2.11
C GLN A 147 5.00 1.44 -2.80
N MET A 148 5.54 0.22 -2.62
CA MET A 148 6.81 -0.18 -3.21
C MET A 148 6.81 0.00 -4.73
N ALA A 149 5.81 -0.50 -5.43
CA ALA A 149 5.72 -0.43 -6.88
C ALA A 149 5.62 1.00 -7.43
N ALA A 150 4.78 1.83 -6.83
CA ALA A 150 4.62 3.21 -7.29
C ALA A 150 5.82 4.10 -6.93
N LEU A 151 6.36 3.96 -5.72
CA LEU A 151 7.39 4.87 -5.23
C LEU A 151 8.78 4.53 -5.75
N GLU A 152 9.11 3.26 -6.01
CA GLU A 152 10.33 2.89 -6.75
C GLU A 152 10.39 3.62 -8.10
N ARG A 153 9.26 3.73 -8.79
CA ARG A 153 9.20 4.35 -10.12
C ARG A 153 9.19 5.87 -10.12
N TYR A 154 8.50 6.48 -9.16
CA TYR A 154 8.17 7.91 -9.23
C TYR A 154 8.79 8.77 -8.14
N ALA A 155 9.33 8.20 -7.05
CA ALA A 155 9.75 9.00 -5.91
C ALA A 155 11.26 9.32 -5.89
N LEU A 156 11.56 10.51 -5.35
CA LEU A 156 12.91 10.94 -4.99
C LEU A 156 13.00 11.17 -3.48
N PRO A 157 14.16 10.86 -2.85
CA PRO A 157 15.35 10.26 -3.46
C PRO A 157 15.07 8.84 -3.95
N HIS A 158 15.80 8.38 -4.96
CA HIS A 158 15.69 6.98 -5.40
C HIS A 158 16.11 6.03 -4.27
N LYS A 159 15.32 4.99 -4.07
CA LYS A 159 15.53 3.91 -3.11
C LYS A 159 15.20 2.58 -3.76
N ASP A 160 15.74 1.51 -3.19
CA ASP A 160 15.37 0.16 -3.61
C ASP A 160 13.90 -0.14 -3.32
N TYR A 161 13.32 -1.03 -4.12
CA TYR A 161 11.90 -1.41 -4.07
C TYR A 161 11.40 -1.64 -2.64
N TYR A 162 12.08 -2.48 -1.87
CA TYR A 162 11.64 -2.86 -0.52
C TYR A 162 11.75 -1.74 0.52
N GLU A 163 12.59 -0.73 0.29
CA GLU A 163 12.71 0.44 1.18
C GLU A 163 11.46 1.33 1.15
N TRP A 164 10.63 1.19 0.12
CA TRP A 164 9.36 1.88 0.00
C TRP A 164 8.18 1.14 0.66
N CYS A 165 8.44 0.12 1.48
CA CYS A 165 7.41 -0.50 2.30
C CYS A 165 7.18 0.31 3.58
N GLY A 166 6.16 1.15 3.58
CA GLY A 166 5.79 1.94 4.76
C GLY A 166 5.28 1.10 5.93
N PRO A 167 5.30 1.65 7.16
CA PRO A 167 4.76 0.99 8.34
C PRO A 167 3.25 0.79 8.22
N ASN A 168 2.71 -0.20 8.93
CA ASN A 168 1.26 -0.36 9.04
C ASN A 168 0.61 0.90 9.64
N ALA A 169 -0.56 1.27 9.12
CA ALA A 169 -1.26 2.53 9.43
C ALA A 169 -0.41 3.79 9.21
N GLY A 170 0.53 3.73 8.29
CA GLY A 170 1.44 4.82 7.96
C GLY A 170 1.89 4.77 6.51
N GLY A 171 2.91 5.53 6.20
CA GLY A 171 3.45 5.62 4.85
C GLY A 171 4.17 6.93 4.59
N PHE A 172 4.00 7.45 3.39
CA PHE A 172 4.80 8.55 2.87
C PHE A 172 3.94 9.75 2.50
N VAL A 173 4.44 10.94 2.82
CA VAL A 173 3.91 12.20 2.32
C VAL A 173 4.85 12.69 1.22
N LEU A 174 4.28 12.95 0.05
CA LEU A 174 5.00 13.26 -1.17
C LEU A 174 4.51 14.59 -1.73
N ASP A 175 5.41 15.37 -2.32
CA ASP A 175 5.04 16.56 -3.08
C ASP A 175 5.06 16.26 -4.58
N ALA A 176 3.97 16.59 -5.25
CA ALA A 176 3.77 16.40 -6.69
C ALA A 176 4.08 17.65 -7.51
N ALA A 177 4.92 18.58 -7.02
CA ALA A 177 5.24 19.81 -7.73
C ALA A 177 5.82 19.55 -9.13
N ASP A 178 6.67 18.53 -9.26
CA ASP A 178 7.33 18.16 -10.52
C ASP A 178 6.59 17.06 -11.32
N TRP A 179 5.37 16.69 -10.92
CA TRP A 179 4.66 15.58 -11.55
C TRP A 179 4.25 15.84 -12.99
N ALA A 180 3.70 17.02 -13.28
CA ALA A 180 3.19 17.33 -14.60
C ALA A 180 4.29 17.28 -15.68
N ASP A 181 5.47 17.79 -15.35
CA ASP A 181 6.58 17.92 -16.30
C ASP A 181 7.52 16.72 -16.32
N LYS A 182 7.81 16.14 -15.15
CA LYS A 182 8.87 15.14 -14.99
C LYS A 182 8.38 13.77 -14.52
N ARG A 183 7.11 13.64 -14.10
CA ARG A 183 6.57 12.43 -13.46
C ARG A 183 7.34 12.05 -12.19
N VAL A 184 7.72 13.03 -11.40
CA VAL A 184 8.51 12.87 -10.18
C VAL A 184 7.73 13.35 -8.96
N LEU A 185 7.86 12.59 -7.87
CA LEU A 185 7.35 12.91 -6.55
C LEU A 185 8.51 13.12 -5.58
N HIS A 186 8.46 14.15 -4.77
CA HIS A 186 9.49 14.41 -3.76
C HIS A 186 9.01 13.93 -2.39
N LEU A 187 9.78 13.05 -1.76
CA LEU A 187 9.51 12.62 -0.39
C LEU A 187 9.64 13.81 0.58
N VAL A 188 8.56 14.13 1.27
CA VAL A 188 8.52 15.19 2.27
C VAL A 188 8.80 14.62 3.67
N LYS A 189 8.06 13.57 4.05
CA LYS A 189 8.20 12.89 5.35
C LYS A 189 7.54 11.52 5.35
N THR A 190 7.86 10.72 6.35
CA THR A 190 7.08 9.53 6.73
C THR A 190 6.06 9.89 7.81
N VAL A 191 4.95 9.17 7.85
CA VAL A 191 3.90 9.32 8.87
C VAL A 191 3.43 7.97 9.36
N GLN A 192 2.93 7.94 10.60
CA GLN A 192 2.27 6.76 11.17
C GLN A 192 1.15 7.20 12.12
N TYR A 193 0.02 6.54 12.03
CA TYR A 193 -1.20 6.88 12.77
C TYR A 193 -1.59 5.79 13.76
N THR A 194 -0.60 5.33 14.52
CA THR A 194 -0.79 4.43 15.65
C THR A 194 -0.63 5.20 16.96
N ARG A 195 -1.31 4.73 18.02
CA ARG A 195 -1.06 5.15 19.39
C ARG A 195 0.29 4.61 19.80
N GLU A 196 1.03 5.35 20.63
CA GLU A 196 2.17 4.78 21.33
C GLU A 196 1.65 3.62 22.20
N ALA A 197 2.37 2.49 22.21
CA ALA A 197 2.06 1.44 23.16
C ALA A 197 2.27 2.03 24.56
N ASP A 198 1.25 1.99 25.40
CA ASP A 198 1.42 2.27 26.81
C ASP A 198 2.47 1.30 27.36
N VAL A 199 3.65 1.83 27.70
CA VAL A 199 4.79 1.09 28.26
C VAL A 199 4.53 0.80 29.73
#